data_ac9daf83b8585f131de29bf9e24de9a4
#
_entry.id   ac9daf83b8585f131de29bf9e24de9a4
#
_cell.length_a   1.000
_cell.length_b   1.000
_cell.length_c   1.000
_cell.angle_alpha   90.00
_cell.angle_beta   90.00
_cell.angle_gamma   90.00
#
_symmetry.space_group_name_H-M   'P 1'
#
loop_
_entity.id
_entity.type
_entity.pdbx_description
1 polymer ?
#
loop_
_entity_poly.entity_id
_entity_poly.type
_entity_poly.pdbx_seq_one_letter_code
_entity_poly.pdbx_strand_id
1 'polypeptide(L)'
;MAFRAIFYFVLLVIFMDVIWLNYKNAPSVLPPLRFTREEIVWQEVPNEVSLAFLLSGCPLRCVGCHSADSWKAGLGEALSVAYLRERLRRYAGLLTCVLFLGGEWQPETLLALLRVARDEFGLKTCLYTGLERDEVPPMLLPELSFLKTGRWLPERGGLDNPNTNQRFTDLQTGEDLTALFWRRQ
;
A
#
# COMPACT_ATOMS: atom_id res chain seq x y z
N MET A 1 19.39 44.55 19.38
CA MET A 1 18.49 43.70 18.57
C MET A 1 19.21 42.73 17.61
N ALA A 2 20.46 42.98 17.25
CA ALA A 2 21.21 42.14 16.29
C ALA A 2 21.63 40.75 16.82
N PHE A 3 21.88 40.58 18.11
CA PHE A 3 22.35 39.33 18.72
C PHE A 3 21.30 38.18 18.68
N ARG A 4 20.00 38.48 18.72
CA ARG A 4 18.94 37.46 18.66
C ARG A 4 18.79 36.88 17.26
N ALA A 5 18.97 37.67 16.19
CA ALA A 5 18.85 37.21 14.81
C ALA A 5 19.99 36.26 14.41
N ILE A 6 21.21 36.51 14.90
CA ILE A 6 22.37 35.63 14.64
C ILE A 6 22.19 34.28 15.33
N PHE A 7 21.66 34.25 16.54
CA PHE A 7 21.43 33.02 17.31
C PHE A 7 20.39 32.12 16.65
N TYR A 8 19.30 32.67 16.10
CA TYR A 8 18.28 31.94 15.37
C TYR A 8 18.82 31.41 14.04
N PHE A 9 19.65 32.16 13.34
CA PHE A 9 20.27 31.76 12.09
C PHE A 9 21.25 30.60 12.30
N VAL A 10 22.06 30.62 13.33
CA VAL A 10 23.00 29.53 13.67
C VAL A 10 22.24 28.27 14.08
N LEU A 11 21.16 28.40 14.87
CA LEU A 11 20.31 27.25 15.23
C LEU A 11 19.62 26.63 13.99
N LEU A 12 19.16 27.45 13.05
CA LEU A 12 18.54 26.97 11.82
C LEU A 12 19.53 26.20 10.93
N VAL A 13 20.75 26.70 10.81
CA VAL A 13 21.82 26.05 10.03
C VAL A 13 22.20 24.72 10.69
N ILE A 14 22.40 24.67 12.01
CA ILE A 14 22.70 23.43 12.74
C ILE A 14 21.54 22.43 12.61
N PHE A 15 20.28 22.89 12.66
CA PHE A 15 19.11 22.02 12.49
C PHE A 15 19.01 21.44 11.08
N MET A 16 19.32 22.24 10.07
CA MET A 16 19.39 21.80 8.67
C MET A 16 20.52 20.82 8.45
N ASP A 17 21.70 21.04 9.04
CA ASP A 17 22.83 20.10 8.95
C ASP A 17 22.55 18.78 9.65
N VAL A 18 21.88 18.78 10.79
CA VAL A 18 21.48 17.55 11.49
C VAL A 18 20.43 16.78 10.70
N ILE A 19 19.46 17.44 10.06
CA ILE A 19 18.49 16.81 9.16
C ILE A 19 19.20 16.24 7.94
N TRP A 20 20.15 16.98 7.37
CA TRP A 20 20.90 16.53 6.18
C TRP A 20 21.85 15.37 6.47
N LEU A 21 22.50 15.36 7.65
CA LEU A 21 23.31 14.24 8.15
C LEU A 21 22.46 12.99 8.43
N ASN A 22 21.27 13.13 9.00
CA ASN A 22 20.33 12.02 9.19
C ASN A 22 19.79 11.51 7.85
N TYR A 23 19.55 12.37 6.86
CA TYR A 23 19.16 11.98 5.51
C TYR A 23 20.29 11.22 4.78
N LYS A 24 21.55 11.64 4.93
CA LYS A 24 22.72 10.92 4.36
C LYS A 24 22.99 9.59 5.02
N ASN A 25 22.68 9.42 6.29
CA ASN A 25 22.90 8.21 7.07
C ASN A 25 21.67 7.30 7.13
N ALA A 26 20.54 7.71 6.54
CA ALA A 26 19.42 6.81 6.34
C ALA A 26 19.86 5.64 5.46
N PRO A 27 19.51 4.38 5.80
CA PRO A 27 19.89 3.23 4.98
C PRO A 27 19.40 3.50 3.56
N SER A 28 20.32 3.58 2.61
CA SER A 28 20.09 3.97 1.22
C SER A 28 19.18 2.98 0.46
N VAL A 29 18.81 1.86 1.09
CA VAL A 29 17.97 0.82 0.50
C VAL A 29 17.00 0.31 1.58
N LEU A 30 15.72 0.65 1.43
CA LEU A 30 14.67 0.01 2.21
C LEU A 30 14.64 -1.49 1.92
N PRO A 31 14.45 -2.36 2.93
CA PRO A 31 14.33 -3.79 2.69
C PRO A 31 13.13 -4.04 1.77
N PRO A 32 13.29 -4.81 0.68
CA PRO A 32 12.20 -5.03 -0.25
C PRO A 32 11.07 -5.83 0.41
N LEU A 33 9.82 -5.44 0.16
CA LEU A 33 8.69 -6.32 0.33
C LEU A 33 8.88 -7.56 -0.56
N ARG A 34 8.26 -8.66 -0.22
CA ARG A 34 8.30 -9.85 -1.06
C ARG A 34 6.89 -10.26 -1.44
N PHE A 35 6.72 -10.81 -2.63
CA PHE A 35 5.43 -11.27 -3.12
C PHE A 35 5.52 -12.74 -3.56
N THR A 36 4.43 -13.47 -3.35
CA THR A 36 4.30 -14.86 -3.77
C THR A 36 3.52 -14.99 -5.07
N ARG A 37 2.76 -13.96 -5.45
CA ARG A 37 1.95 -13.93 -6.66
C ARG A 37 1.92 -12.53 -7.26
N GLU A 38 2.04 -12.45 -8.58
CA GLU A 38 1.83 -11.26 -9.40
C GLU A 38 0.84 -11.62 -10.49
N GLU A 39 -0.25 -10.86 -10.62
CA GLU A 39 -1.30 -11.14 -11.60
C GLU A 39 -1.92 -9.82 -12.12
N ILE A 40 -2.45 -9.83 -13.35
CA ILE A 40 -3.34 -8.77 -13.83
C ILE A 40 -4.77 -9.20 -13.50
N VAL A 41 -5.49 -8.36 -12.77
CA VAL A 41 -6.82 -8.64 -12.24
C VAL A 41 -7.81 -7.54 -12.62
N TRP A 42 -9.11 -7.90 -12.72
CA TRP A 42 -10.18 -6.99 -13.19
C TRP A 42 -11.36 -6.87 -12.22
N GLN A 43 -11.43 -7.71 -11.19
CA GLN A 43 -12.59 -7.80 -10.29
C GLN A 43 -12.29 -7.28 -8.89
N GLU A 44 -11.03 -7.24 -8.53
CA GLU A 44 -10.55 -6.88 -7.19
C GLU A 44 -10.65 -5.37 -6.93
N VAL A 45 -10.55 -4.56 -7.97
CA VAL A 45 -10.79 -3.11 -7.88
C VAL A 45 -11.83 -2.75 -8.92
N PRO A 46 -13.05 -2.30 -8.52
CA PRO A 46 -14.13 -2.02 -9.44
C PRO A 46 -13.74 -1.00 -10.52
N ASN A 47 -14.02 -1.35 -11.80
CA ASN A 47 -13.74 -0.55 -12.98
C ASN A 47 -12.25 -0.32 -13.28
N GLU A 48 -11.34 -1.06 -12.66
CA GLU A 48 -9.90 -0.93 -12.88
C GLU A 48 -9.29 -2.21 -13.43
N VAL A 49 -8.26 -2.06 -14.27
CA VAL A 49 -7.34 -3.14 -14.64
C VAL A 49 -6.11 -3.01 -13.76
N SER A 50 -5.93 -3.93 -12.82
CA SER A 50 -4.93 -3.79 -11.78
C SER A 50 -3.78 -4.78 -11.94
N LEU A 51 -2.54 -4.30 -11.77
CA LEU A 51 -1.40 -5.18 -11.48
C LEU A 51 -1.40 -5.45 -9.98
N ALA A 52 -1.69 -6.70 -9.60
CA ALA A 52 -1.84 -7.12 -8.21
C ALA A 52 -0.61 -7.88 -7.71
N PHE A 53 -0.19 -7.59 -6.49
CA PHE A 53 0.89 -8.28 -5.78
C PHE A 53 0.37 -8.85 -4.47
N LEU A 54 0.39 -10.18 -4.32
CA LEU A 54 0.14 -10.84 -3.04
C LEU A 54 1.42 -10.87 -2.21
N LEU A 55 1.47 -10.01 -1.18
CA LEU A 55 2.66 -9.82 -0.37
C LEU A 55 2.79 -10.87 0.74
N SER A 56 4.02 -11.33 0.96
CA SER A 56 4.32 -12.32 1.99
C SER A 56 4.68 -11.68 3.33
N GLY A 57 4.39 -12.40 4.42
CA GLY A 57 4.73 -11.96 5.78
C GLY A 57 3.56 -11.34 6.55
N CYS A 58 2.30 -11.55 6.12
CA CYS A 58 1.13 -11.01 6.81
C CYS A 58 1.11 -11.45 8.29
N PRO A 59 1.14 -10.51 9.26
CA PRO A 59 1.18 -10.84 10.68
C PRO A 59 -0.19 -11.23 11.25
N LEU A 60 -1.29 -10.94 10.53
CA LEU A 60 -2.66 -11.10 11.04
C LEU A 60 -3.10 -12.56 11.19
N ARG A 61 -2.64 -13.44 10.31
CA ARG A 61 -2.89 -14.90 10.33
C ARG A 61 -4.34 -15.25 10.60
N CYS A 62 -5.28 -14.65 9.86
CA CYS A 62 -6.71 -14.87 10.03
C CYS A 62 -7.07 -16.34 9.79
N VAL A 63 -7.86 -16.93 10.69
CA VAL A 63 -8.31 -18.33 10.55
C VAL A 63 -9.09 -18.50 9.24
N GLY A 64 -8.75 -19.53 8.46
CA GLY A 64 -9.39 -19.79 7.17
C GLY A 64 -9.04 -18.78 6.05
N CYS A 65 -8.00 -17.99 6.21
CA CYS A 65 -7.53 -17.05 5.17
C CYS A 65 -7.21 -17.80 3.87
N HIS A 66 -7.71 -17.29 2.74
CA HIS A 66 -7.47 -17.86 1.42
C HIS A 66 -6.00 -17.75 0.96
N SER A 67 -5.24 -16.83 1.58
CA SER A 67 -3.82 -16.58 1.26
C SER A 67 -2.89 -17.01 2.41
N ALA A 68 -3.25 -18.07 3.13
CA ALA A 68 -2.46 -18.55 4.27
C ALA A 68 -1.03 -18.98 3.89
N ASP A 69 -0.82 -19.38 2.64
CA ASP A 69 0.48 -19.69 2.05
C ASP A 69 1.43 -18.48 2.00
N SER A 70 0.91 -17.26 2.01
CA SER A 70 1.69 -16.01 2.03
C SER A 70 2.08 -15.54 3.43
N TRP A 71 1.66 -16.20 4.52
CA TRP A 71 1.94 -15.73 5.89
C TRP A 71 3.40 -15.76 6.30
N LYS A 72 4.17 -16.69 5.73
CA LYS A 72 5.60 -16.81 6.06
C LYS A 72 6.36 -15.64 5.45
N ALA A 73 6.97 -14.83 6.31
CA ALA A 73 7.85 -13.75 5.87
C ALA A 73 9.04 -14.30 5.08
N GLY A 74 9.48 -13.53 4.10
CA GLY A 74 10.63 -13.87 3.27
C GLY A 74 10.33 -14.83 2.10
N LEU A 75 9.07 -15.27 1.91
CA LEU A 75 8.68 -16.08 0.74
C LEU A 75 8.58 -15.24 -0.53
N GLY A 76 8.78 -15.92 -1.66
CA GLY A 76 8.57 -15.36 -3.01
C GLY A 76 9.71 -14.45 -3.46
N GLU A 77 9.41 -13.58 -4.41
CA GLU A 77 10.35 -12.68 -5.06
C GLU A 77 10.41 -11.31 -4.37
N ALA A 78 11.51 -10.58 -4.53
CA ALA A 78 11.68 -9.25 -3.98
C ALA A 78 10.92 -8.22 -4.82
N LEU A 79 9.99 -7.47 -4.22
CA LEU A 79 9.30 -6.35 -4.82
C LEU A 79 10.08 -5.05 -4.54
N SER A 80 11.09 -4.80 -5.37
CA SER A 80 11.84 -3.55 -5.32
C SER A 80 11.16 -2.46 -6.16
N VAL A 81 11.50 -1.20 -5.89
CA VAL A 81 11.08 -0.06 -6.73
C VAL A 81 11.52 -0.25 -8.19
N ALA A 82 12.72 -0.80 -8.44
CA ALA A 82 13.20 -1.08 -9.79
C ALA A 82 12.36 -2.14 -10.49
N TYR A 83 12.02 -3.22 -9.78
CA TYR A 83 11.15 -4.28 -10.29
C TYR A 83 9.77 -3.72 -10.66
N LEU A 84 9.13 -2.96 -9.75
CA LEU A 84 7.83 -2.37 -10.02
C LEU A 84 7.86 -1.47 -11.27
N ARG A 85 8.87 -0.58 -11.40
CA ARG A 85 9.01 0.29 -12.58
C ARG A 85 9.12 -0.50 -13.88
N GLU A 86 9.87 -1.60 -13.89
CA GLU A 86 10.00 -2.47 -15.05
C GLU A 86 8.64 -3.07 -15.45
N ARG A 87 7.90 -3.60 -14.46
CA ARG A 87 6.57 -4.19 -14.70
C ARG A 87 5.58 -3.16 -15.22
N LEU A 88 5.55 -1.96 -14.63
CA LEU A 88 4.65 -0.89 -15.06
C LEU A 88 4.98 -0.39 -16.46
N ARG A 89 6.25 -0.31 -16.84
CA ARG A 89 6.64 0.01 -18.24
C ARG A 89 6.20 -1.07 -19.22
N ARG A 90 6.35 -2.33 -18.83
CA ARG A 90 5.95 -3.48 -19.67
C ARG A 90 4.46 -3.48 -20.00
N TYR A 91 3.63 -3.03 -19.07
CA TYR A 91 2.18 -2.98 -19.22
C TYR A 91 1.63 -1.56 -19.44
N ALA A 92 2.48 -0.64 -19.89
CA ALA A 92 2.09 0.74 -20.14
C ALA A 92 0.87 0.83 -21.08
N GLY A 93 -0.13 1.64 -20.70
CA GLY A 93 -1.37 1.80 -21.45
C GLY A 93 -2.43 0.70 -21.25
N LEU A 94 -2.10 -0.38 -20.50
CA LEU A 94 -3.05 -1.45 -20.18
C LEU A 94 -3.57 -1.36 -18.75
N LEU A 95 -2.75 -0.87 -17.84
CA LEU A 95 -3.08 -0.78 -16.41
C LEU A 95 -3.70 0.56 -16.07
N THR A 96 -4.63 0.55 -15.14
CA THR A 96 -5.23 1.74 -14.53
C THR A 96 -4.97 1.81 -13.03
N CYS A 97 -4.58 0.69 -12.39
CA CYS A 97 -4.34 0.59 -10.96
C CYS A 97 -3.19 -0.36 -10.62
N VAL A 98 -2.55 -0.13 -9.47
CA VAL A 98 -1.68 -1.12 -8.81
C VAL A 98 -2.34 -1.52 -7.49
N LEU A 99 -2.50 -2.82 -7.29
CA LEU A 99 -3.12 -3.41 -6.10
C LEU A 99 -2.07 -4.14 -5.26
N PHE A 100 -1.95 -3.76 -3.99
CA PHE A 100 -1.15 -4.47 -3.00
C PHE A 100 -2.07 -5.23 -2.05
N LEU A 101 -1.92 -6.56 -1.98
CA LEU A 101 -2.63 -7.40 -1.03
C LEU A 101 -1.71 -7.62 0.18
N GLY A 102 -1.81 -6.73 1.16
CA GLY A 102 -0.92 -6.61 2.33
C GLY A 102 0.25 -5.65 2.10
N GLY A 103 1.25 -5.70 3.00
CA GLY A 103 2.48 -4.90 2.93
C GLY A 103 2.50 -3.73 3.91
N GLU A 104 1.40 -3.40 4.54
CA GLU A 104 1.28 -2.31 5.52
C GLU A 104 2.16 -2.51 6.77
N TRP A 105 2.66 -3.71 7.00
CA TRP A 105 3.65 -4.01 8.04
C TRP A 105 5.07 -3.54 7.73
N GLN A 106 5.33 -3.06 6.50
CA GLN A 106 6.55 -2.35 6.10
C GLN A 106 6.15 -1.03 5.42
N PRO A 107 5.60 -0.07 6.17
CA PRO A 107 4.91 1.09 5.61
C PRO A 107 5.81 2.00 4.77
N GLU A 108 7.09 2.16 5.14
CA GLU A 108 8.03 3.00 4.38
C GLU A 108 8.33 2.39 3.00
N THR A 109 8.49 1.07 2.93
CA THR A 109 8.73 0.36 1.67
C THR A 109 7.48 0.39 0.79
N LEU A 110 6.30 0.14 1.37
CA LEU A 110 5.03 0.21 0.64
C LEU A 110 4.77 1.62 0.13
N LEU A 111 5.03 2.65 0.96
CA LEU A 111 4.92 4.05 0.56
C LEU A 111 5.74 4.38 -0.68
N ALA A 112 6.99 3.92 -0.73
CA ALA A 112 7.85 4.14 -1.90
C ALA A 112 7.26 3.51 -3.18
N LEU A 113 6.67 2.31 -3.07
CA LEU A 113 6.02 1.63 -4.20
C LEU A 113 4.73 2.35 -4.64
N LEU A 114 3.90 2.80 -3.69
CA LEU A 114 2.68 3.57 -3.98
C LEU A 114 3.00 4.86 -4.74
N ARG A 115 4.02 5.61 -4.28
CA ARG A 115 4.48 6.84 -4.94
C ARG A 115 4.98 6.59 -6.35
N VAL A 116 5.73 5.53 -6.58
CA VAL A 116 6.16 5.15 -7.94
C VAL A 116 4.95 4.95 -8.85
N ALA A 117 3.96 4.16 -8.42
CA ALA A 117 2.76 3.90 -9.22
C ALA A 117 1.98 5.18 -9.53
N ARG A 118 1.79 6.05 -8.53
CA ARG A 118 1.01 7.28 -8.66
C ARG A 118 1.78 8.39 -9.36
N ASP A 119 2.97 8.74 -8.87
CA ASP A 119 3.68 9.96 -9.27
C ASP A 119 4.46 9.79 -10.59
N GLU A 120 4.98 8.57 -10.86
CA GLU A 120 5.75 8.30 -12.08
C GLU A 120 4.89 7.75 -13.23
N PHE A 121 3.83 7.00 -12.91
CA PHE A 121 3.00 6.33 -13.92
C PHE A 121 1.55 6.83 -14.00
N GLY A 122 1.13 7.70 -13.07
CA GLY A 122 -0.23 8.25 -13.05
C GLY A 122 -1.32 7.21 -12.79
N LEU A 123 -0.96 6.07 -12.17
CA LEU A 123 -1.88 4.99 -11.89
C LEU A 123 -2.60 5.20 -10.55
N LYS A 124 -3.83 4.72 -10.44
CA LYS A 124 -4.50 4.57 -9.16
C LYS A 124 -3.77 3.53 -8.31
N THR A 125 -3.95 3.60 -7.01
CA THR A 125 -3.31 2.71 -6.03
C THR A 125 -4.36 2.13 -5.11
N CYS A 126 -4.25 0.86 -4.79
CA CYS A 126 -5.15 0.15 -3.91
C CYS A 126 -4.38 -0.70 -2.90
N LEU A 127 -4.82 -0.67 -1.66
CA LEU A 127 -4.34 -1.56 -0.60
C LEU A 127 -5.49 -2.43 -0.10
N TYR A 128 -5.27 -3.74 -0.10
CA TYR A 128 -6.09 -4.72 0.62
C TYR A 128 -5.40 -5.07 1.93
N THR A 129 -6.04 -4.78 3.05
CA THR A 129 -5.56 -5.14 4.38
C THR A 129 -6.65 -5.80 5.21
N GLY A 130 -6.23 -6.56 6.21
CA GLY A 130 -7.14 -7.04 7.26
C GLY A 130 -7.24 -6.12 8.46
N LEU A 131 -6.53 -5.01 8.48
CA LEU A 131 -6.65 -3.98 9.51
C LEU A 131 -7.95 -3.21 9.35
N GLU A 132 -8.41 -2.57 10.43
CA GLU A 132 -9.42 -1.54 10.35
C GLU A 132 -8.76 -0.22 9.86
N ARG A 133 -9.59 0.73 9.39
CA ARG A 133 -9.08 1.97 8.75
C ARG A 133 -8.16 2.80 9.65
N ASP A 134 -8.47 2.87 10.93
CA ASP A 134 -7.71 3.63 11.95
C ASP A 134 -6.43 2.93 12.39
N GLU A 135 -6.29 1.64 12.10
CA GLU A 135 -5.08 0.86 12.32
C GLU A 135 -4.08 0.95 11.14
N VAL A 136 -4.53 1.39 9.96
CA VAL A 136 -3.66 1.53 8.78
C VAL A 136 -2.66 2.65 9.01
N PRO A 137 -1.34 2.44 8.76
CA PRO A 137 -0.33 3.49 8.94
C PRO A 137 -0.73 4.79 8.24
N PRO A 138 -0.87 5.91 8.98
CA PRO A 138 -1.43 7.16 8.45
C PRO A 138 -0.70 7.70 7.22
N MET A 139 0.60 7.40 7.11
CA MET A 139 1.44 7.83 5.99
C MET A 139 1.04 7.20 4.64
N LEU A 140 0.32 6.06 4.65
CA LEU A 140 -0.12 5.38 3.43
C LEU A 140 -1.41 5.97 2.88
N LEU A 141 -2.32 6.45 3.75
CA LEU A 141 -3.67 6.87 3.35
C LEU A 141 -3.70 7.95 2.25
N PRO A 142 -2.85 9.00 2.28
CA PRO A 142 -2.83 10.03 1.23
C PRO A 142 -2.35 9.52 -0.13
N GLU A 143 -1.67 8.36 -0.15
CA GLU A 143 -1.11 7.77 -1.36
C GLU A 143 -2.02 6.72 -2.00
N LEU A 144 -3.16 6.42 -1.35
CA LEU A 144 -4.12 5.42 -1.82
C LEU A 144 -5.32 6.07 -2.50
N SER A 145 -5.73 5.51 -3.64
CA SER A 145 -7.01 5.80 -4.28
C SER A 145 -8.12 4.96 -3.64
N PHE A 146 -7.83 3.69 -3.39
CA PHE A 146 -8.78 2.74 -2.82
C PHE A 146 -8.17 2.00 -1.63
N LEU A 147 -9.04 1.66 -0.67
CA LEU A 147 -8.64 0.89 0.51
C LEU A 147 -9.70 -0.18 0.82
N LYS A 148 -9.27 -1.43 0.89
CA LYS A 148 -10.05 -2.53 1.46
C LYS A 148 -9.58 -2.80 2.87
N THR A 149 -10.49 -2.78 3.85
CA THR A 149 -10.23 -3.04 5.27
C THR A 149 -11.02 -4.23 5.80
N GLY A 150 -10.73 -4.64 7.02
CA GLY A 150 -11.44 -5.69 7.75
C GLY A 150 -10.84 -7.08 7.60
N ARG A 151 -10.70 -7.77 8.72
CA ARG A 151 -10.18 -9.13 8.80
C ARG A 151 -11.05 -10.12 8.04
N TRP A 152 -10.44 -11.20 7.57
CA TRP A 152 -11.19 -12.34 7.11
C TRP A 152 -11.85 -13.03 8.29
N LEU A 153 -13.18 -13.16 8.23
CA LEU A 153 -14.02 -13.91 9.16
C LEU A 153 -14.80 -14.94 8.35
N PRO A 154 -14.54 -16.26 8.51
CA PRO A 154 -15.18 -17.30 7.69
C PRO A 154 -16.71 -17.24 7.68
N GLU A 155 -17.30 -16.88 8.83
CA GLU A 155 -18.76 -16.77 9.00
C GLU A 155 -19.38 -15.55 8.31
N ARG A 156 -18.55 -14.56 7.92
CA ARG A 156 -19.00 -13.36 7.25
C ARG A 156 -18.61 -13.29 5.77
N GLY A 157 -17.67 -14.16 5.35
CA GLY A 157 -17.20 -14.21 3.98
C GLY A 157 -16.38 -12.99 3.55
N GLY A 158 -16.20 -12.84 2.24
CA GLY A 158 -15.47 -11.73 1.61
C GLY A 158 -16.35 -10.56 1.19
N LEU A 159 -15.81 -9.69 0.35
CA LEU A 159 -16.51 -8.50 -0.17
C LEU A 159 -17.79 -8.85 -0.96
N ASP A 160 -17.87 -10.04 -1.53
CA ASP A 160 -19.02 -10.54 -2.29
C ASP A 160 -20.22 -10.95 -1.42
N ASN A 161 -20.06 -11.00 -0.09
CA ASN A 161 -21.13 -11.30 0.85
C ASN A 161 -21.72 -10.01 1.43
N PRO A 162 -23.04 -9.77 1.31
CA PRO A 162 -23.71 -8.58 1.90
C PRO A 162 -23.53 -8.44 3.43
N ASN A 163 -23.29 -9.56 4.14
CA ASN A 163 -23.09 -9.56 5.59
C ASN A 163 -21.61 -9.42 6.01
N THR A 164 -20.72 -9.15 5.06
CA THR A 164 -19.29 -9.01 5.32
C THR A 164 -18.99 -7.89 6.30
N ASN A 165 -17.95 -8.07 7.13
CA ASN A 165 -17.36 -6.99 7.92
C ASN A 165 -16.33 -6.18 7.11
N GLN A 166 -15.96 -6.65 5.92
CA GLN A 166 -14.98 -5.98 5.09
C GLN A 166 -15.61 -4.75 4.40
N ARG A 167 -14.80 -3.72 4.18
CA ARG A 167 -15.21 -2.49 3.49
C ARG A 167 -14.24 -2.16 2.40
N PHE A 168 -14.76 -1.74 1.27
CA PHE A 168 -13.98 -1.22 0.14
C PHE A 168 -14.36 0.25 -0.07
N THR A 169 -13.41 1.14 0.14
CA THR A 169 -13.65 2.59 0.14
C THR A 169 -12.84 3.29 -0.94
N ASP A 170 -13.47 4.17 -1.69
CA ASP A 170 -12.78 5.21 -2.47
C ASP A 170 -12.31 6.29 -1.50
N LEU A 171 -11.00 6.46 -1.36
CA LEU A 171 -10.42 7.42 -0.41
C LEU A 171 -10.45 8.87 -0.90
N GLN A 172 -10.69 9.10 -2.20
CA GLN A 172 -10.81 10.44 -2.75
C GLN A 172 -12.19 11.04 -2.48
N THR A 173 -13.24 10.20 -2.60
CA THR A 173 -14.63 10.63 -2.38
C THR A 173 -15.13 10.30 -0.97
N GLY A 174 -14.51 9.33 -0.30
CA GLY A 174 -14.98 8.76 0.96
C GLY A 174 -16.15 7.77 0.81
N GLU A 175 -16.51 7.41 -0.43
CA GLU A 175 -17.63 6.51 -0.73
C GLU A 175 -17.31 5.05 -0.39
N ASP A 176 -18.25 4.36 0.26
CA ASP A 176 -18.21 2.91 0.45
C ASP A 176 -18.70 2.19 -0.81
N LEU A 177 -17.78 1.56 -1.53
CA LEU A 177 -18.04 0.84 -2.77
C LEU A 177 -18.22 -0.67 -2.55
N THR A 178 -18.35 -1.14 -1.32
CA THR A 178 -18.45 -2.58 -0.98
C THR A 178 -19.57 -3.27 -1.74
N ALA A 179 -20.72 -2.59 -1.93
CA ALA A 179 -21.87 -3.15 -2.64
C ALA A 179 -21.60 -3.48 -4.13
N LEU A 180 -20.56 -2.93 -4.73
CA LEU A 180 -20.19 -3.23 -6.12
C LEU A 180 -19.68 -4.67 -6.29
N PHE A 181 -19.24 -5.31 -5.21
CA PHE A 181 -18.77 -6.71 -5.22
C PHE A 181 -19.90 -7.72 -5.08
N TRP A 182 -21.10 -7.29 -4.68
CA TRP A 182 -22.21 -8.21 -4.52
C TRP A 182 -22.68 -8.70 -5.87
N ARG A 183 -22.73 -10.01 -6.05
CA ARG A 183 -23.27 -10.60 -7.28
C ARG A 183 -24.73 -10.18 -7.40
N ARG A 184 -25.08 -9.55 -8.52
CA ARG A 184 -26.49 -9.39 -8.89
C ARG A 184 -27.04 -10.81 -9.15
N GLN A 185 -27.95 -11.24 -8.30
CA GLN A 185 -28.72 -12.47 -8.50
C GLN A 185 -29.63 -12.29 -9.71
#